data_400bdef22d1f039aba13f71cf76d379b
#
_entry.id   400bdef22d1f039aba13f71cf76d379b
#
_cell.length_a   1.000
_cell.length_b   1.000
_cell.length_c   1.000
_cell.angle_alpha   90.00
_cell.angle_beta   90.00
_cell.angle_gamma   90.00
#
_symmetry.space_group_name_H-M   'P 1'
#
loop_
_entity.id
_entity.type
_entity.pdbx_description
1 polymer ?
#
loop_
_entity_poly.entity_id
_entity_poly.type
_entity_poly.pdbx_seq_one_letter_code
_entity_poly.pdbx_strand_id
1 'polypeptide(L)'
;MLEFASNTYMLEYQDGAYLCNGTKRVEAPLNLETLEEAVRQCPKLQLVSLDNVPFGDCCFPILAQIPKLNMLALMWGRQITGHGLELLKDLPLKDLFLQRTALDNEGLAQAAQIKKLENIYIAACHQVTLEGLLAISWRDKLRISDTDKHDDEGLAGLFTAAERKAYEDARTYKAMKNRISLDSPELQAPVHALQEFFDDMNRWERMAEQKGRGSQADIDELFARRVSWSPRPGWRPVHLSWRSGGTYTDYHLVSGERVTKSKFWLYAEQGIFYYRYLMRLVDGKWMVDNAQWCREGRWSFCGL
;
A
#
# COMPACT_ATOMS: atom_id res chain seq x y z
N MET A 1 2.09 8.75 -43.58
CA MET A 1 2.83 7.86 -42.65
C MET A 1 2.91 8.58 -41.34
N LEU A 2 2.51 7.94 -40.24
CA LEU A 2 2.62 8.55 -38.90
C LEU A 2 4.11 8.61 -38.53
N GLU A 3 4.55 9.76 -37.98
CA GLU A 3 5.93 9.97 -37.60
C GLU A 3 6.07 10.18 -36.11
N PHE A 4 6.40 9.10 -35.40
CA PHE A 4 6.77 9.15 -33.98
C PHE A 4 8.30 9.42 -33.86
N ALA A 5 8.69 10.14 -32.81
CA ALA A 5 10.12 10.39 -32.61
C ALA A 5 10.82 9.16 -32.01
N SER A 6 11.90 8.69 -32.62
CA SER A 6 12.65 7.48 -32.20
C SER A 6 13.26 7.60 -30.78
N ASN A 7 13.36 8.80 -30.23
CA ASN A 7 13.82 9.04 -28.85
C ASN A 7 12.68 9.11 -27.84
N THR A 8 11.43 8.79 -28.25
CA THR A 8 10.27 8.77 -27.35
C THR A 8 10.45 7.68 -26.30
N TYR A 9 10.40 8.05 -25.03
CA TYR A 9 10.41 7.15 -23.89
C TYR A 9 9.05 7.13 -23.15
N MET A 10 8.19 8.14 -23.39
CA MET A 10 6.85 8.27 -22.83
C MET A 10 5.86 8.49 -23.97
N LEU A 11 4.84 7.64 -24.03
CA LEU A 11 3.75 7.73 -24.99
C LEU A 11 2.44 7.83 -24.22
N GLU A 12 1.73 8.92 -24.41
CA GLU A 12 0.41 9.13 -23.85
C GLU A 12 -0.60 9.33 -24.97
N TYR A 13 -1.81 8.80 -24.79
CA TYR A 13 -2.93 9.08 -25.71
C TYR A 13 -4.04 9.78 -24.94
N GLN A 14 -4.34 10.99 -25.37
CA GLN A 14 -5.37 11.82 -24.79
C GLN A 14 -5.94 12.76 -25.84
N ASP A 15 -7.24 13.05 -25.78
CA ASP A 15 -7.93 14.04 -26.63
C ASP A 15 -7.69 13.83 -28.15
N GLY A 16 -7.71 12.57 -28.59
CA GLY A 16 -7.61 12.21 -30.03
C GLY A 16 -6.20 12.21 -30.60
N ALA A 17 -5.15 12.33 -29.78
CA ALA A 17 -3.78 12.36 -30.25
C ALA A 17 -2.80 11.64 -29.32
N TYR A 18 -1.68 11.18 -29.88
CA TYR A 18 -0.53 10.70 -29.11
C TYR A 18 0.37 11.88 -28.74
N LEU A 19 0.79 11.89 -27.47
CA LEU A 19 1.79 12.82 -26.96
C LEU A 19 3.09 12.05 -26.68
N CYS A 20 4.16 12.42 -27.39
CA CYS A 20 5.49 11.86 -27.24
C CYS A 20 6.30 12.73 -26.28
N ASN A 21 6.73 12.17 -25.15
CA ASN A 21 7.48 12.87 -24.09
C ASN A 21 6.79 14.14 -23.59
N GLY A 22 5.45 14.15 -23.59
CA GLY A 22 4.62 15.28 -23.14
C GLY A 22 4.68 16.54 -24.02
N THR A 23 5.36 16.49 -25.18
CA THR A 23 5.60 17.70 -25.99
C THR A 23 5.22 17.55 -27.47
N LYS A 24 5.64 16.48 -28.13
CA LYS A 24 5.35 16.28 -29.55
C LYS A 24 3.99 15.58 -29.71
N ARG A 25 3.05 16.28 -30.32
CA ARG A 25 1.71 15.76 -30.62
C ARG A 25 1.69 15.08 -31.98
N VAL A 26 1.09 13.88 -32.05
CA VAL A 26 0.86 13.12 -33.29
C VAL A 26 -0.64 12.84 -33.38
N GLU A 27 -1.30 13.50 -34.31
CA GLU A 27 -2.73 13.33 -34.57
C GLU A 27 -2.97 11.98 -35.27
N ALA A 28 -3.56 11.05 -34.54
CA ALA A 28 -3.95 9.75 -35.07
C ALA A 28 -5.01 9.11 -34.15
N PRO A 29 -5.92 8.28 -34.70
CA PRO A 29 -6.88 7.55 -33.87
C PRO A 29 -6.15 6.51 -33.02
N LEU A 30 -6.65 6.25 -31.82
CA LEU A 30 -6.19 5.12 -31.01
C LEU A 30 -6.82 3.82 -31.55
N ASN A 31 -6.03 3.02 -32.22
CA ASN A 31 -6.37 1.67 -32.64
C ASN A 31 -5.12 0.78 -32.60
N LEU A 32 -5.26 -0.50 -32.85
CA LEU A 32 -4.14 -1.46 -32.77
C LEU A 32 -3.04 -1.16 -33.79
N GLU A 33 -3.40 -0.74 -35.01
CA GLU A 33 -2.45 -0.42 -36.07
C GLU A 33 -1.58 0.78 -35.71
N THR A 34 -2.19 1.86 -35.19
CA THR A 34 -1.45 3.06 -34.76
C THR A 34 -0.62 2.80 -33.51
N LEU A 35 -1.09 1.96 -32.59
CA LEU A 35 -0.32 1.55 -31.42
C LEU A 35 0.90 0.71 -31.83
N GLU A 36 0.73 -0.26 -32.72
CA GLU A 36 1.82 -1.08 -33.24
C GLU A 36 2.87 -0.25 -33.96
N GLU A 37 2.43 0.71 -34.77
CA GLU A 37 3.32 1.64 -35.45
C GLU A 37 4.12 2.52 -34.48
N ALA A 38 3.45 3.03 -33.42
CA ALA A 38 4.11 3.81 -32.38
C ALA A 38 5.17 2.97 -31.63
N VAL A 39 4.84 1.72 -31.26
CA VAL A 39 5.77 0.81 -30.59
C VAL A 39 6.97 0.51 -31.49
N ARG A 40 6.76 0.24 -32.77
CA ARG A 40 7.81 -0.02 -33.73
C ARG A 40 8.76 1.15 -33.97
N GLN A 41 8.24 2.39 -33.99
CA GLN A 41 9.05 3.61 -34.19
C GLN A 41 9.75 4.09 -32.92
N CYS A 42 9.28 3.68 -31.72
CA CYS A 42 9.76 4.20 -30.44
C CYS A 42 10.48 3.12 -29.59
N PRO A 43 11.68 2.64 -29.96
CA PRO A 43 12.34 1.52 -29.27
C PRO A 43 12.81 1.86 -27.86
N LYS A 44 12.69 3.11 -27.43
CA LYS A 44 13.08 3.59 -26.09
C LYS A 44 11.91 3.72 -25.13
N LEU A 45 10.69 3.31 -25.54
CA LEU A 45 9.50 3.43 -24.69
C LEU A 45 9.72 2.77 -23.32
N GLN A 46 9.30 3.47 -22.29
CA GLN A 46 9.31 3.03 -20.89
C GLN A 46 7.96 3.24 -20.23
N LEU A 47 7.22 4.24 -20.69
CA LEU A 47 5.92 4.61 -20.17
C LEU A 47 4.90 4.66 -21.30
N VAL A 48 3.78 3.94 -21.12
CA VAL A 48 2.63 3.99 -22.02
C VAL A 48 1.38 4.28 -21.19
N SER A 49 0.66 5.33 -21.54
CA SER A 49 -0.61 5.73 -20.92
C SER A 49 -1.65 5.96 -22.01
N LEU A 50 -2.70 5.14 -22.03
CA LEU A 50 -3.74 5.20 -23.05
C LEU A 50 -5.09 5.44 -22.37
N ASP A 51 -5.73 6.54 -22.76
CA ASP A 51 -7.08 6.89 -22.30
C ASP A 51 -8.13 6.54 -23.37
N ASN A 52 -9.35 6.22 -22.93
CA ASN A 52 -10.47 5.81 -23.79
C ASN A 52 -10.11 4.67 -24.75
N VAL A 53 -9.48 3.61 -24.22
CA VAL A 53 -9.00 2.47 -24.98
C VAL A 53 -10.15 1.75 -25.69
N PRO A 54 -10.21 1.74 -27.05
CA PRO A 54 -11.33 1.21 -27.79
C PRO A 54 -11.20 -0.29 -28.13
N PHE A 55 -10.10 -0.92 -27.71
CA PHE A 55 -9.81 -2.33 -27.99
C PHE A 55 -9.65 -3.12 -26.69
N GLY A 56 -9.69 -4.44 -26.78
CA GLY A 56 -9.53 -5.36 -25.66
C GLY A 56 -8.09 -5.84 -25.47
N ASP A 57 -7.96 -7.04 -24.93
CA ASP A 57 -6.70 -7.67 -24.53
C ASP A 57 -5.74 -7.97 -25.70
N CYS A 58 -6.21 -7.86 -26.96
CA CYS A 58 -5.37 -7.98 -28.16
C CYS A 58 -4.25 -6.92 -28.25
N CYS A 59 -4.24 -5.92 -27.38
CA CYS A 59 -3.13 -4.96 -27.28
C CYS A 59 -1.89 -5.54 -26.56
N PHE A 60 -2.04 -6.55 -25.68
CA PHE A 60 -0.92 -7.06 -24.89
C PHE A 60 0.22 -7.67 -25.72
N PRO A 61 -0.02 -8.40 -26.84
CA PRO A 61 1.06 -8.83 -27.73
C PRO A 61 1.88 -7.67 -28.32
N ILE A 62 1.24 -6.52 -28.58
CA ILE A 62 1.93 -5.31 -29.07
C ILE A 62 2.75 -4.70 -27.94
N LEU A 63 2.16 -4.52 -26.76
CA LEU A 63 2.83 -3.95 -25.60
C LEU A 63 3.99 -4.82 -25.11
N ALA A 64 3.90 -6.14 -25.28
CA ALA A 64 4.99 -7.07 -24.94
C ALA A 64 6.26 -6.86 -25.79
N GLN A 65 6.18 -6.16 -26.92
CA GLN A 65 7.32 -5.83 -27.78
C GLN A 65 8.12 -4.62 -27.24
N ILE A 66 7.69 -3.97 -26.15
CA ILE A 66 8.37 -2.82 -25.55
C ILE A 66 9.38 -3.31 -24.47
N PRO A 67 10.68 -3.47 -24.80
CA PRO A 67 11.61 -4.17 -23.89
C PRO A 67 11.94 -3.41 -22.62
N LYS A 68 11.64 -2.11 -22.57
CA LYS A 68 11.91 -1.23 -21.42
C LYS A 68 10.65 -0.72 -20.73
N LEU A 69 9.48 -1.31 -21.02
CA LEU A 69 8.22 -0.90 -20.42
C LEU A 69 8.29 -1.01 -18.90
N ASN A 70 8.20 0.15 -18.23
CA ASN A 70 8.29 0.28 -16.78
C ASN A 70 6.93 0.63 -16.15
N MET A 71 6.13 1.43 -16.86
CA MET A 71 4.79 1.84 -16.46
C MET A 71 3.80 1.66 -17.60
N LEU A 72 2.65 1.06 -17.29
CA LEU A 72 1.52 0.90 -18.22
C LEU A 72 0.25 1.40 -17.56
N ALA A 73 -0.45 2.32 -18.21
CA ALA A 73 -1.76 2.79 -17.81
C ALA A 73 -2.76 2.57 -18.95
N LEU A 74 -3.85 1.86 -18.65
CA LEU A 74 -4.98 1.64 -19.54
C LEU A 74 -6.26 2.12 -18.84
N MET A 75 -6.85 3.18 -19.37
CA MET A 75 -7.99 3.84 -18.76
C MET A 75 -9.20 3.78 -19.69
N TRP A 76 -10.39 3.61 -19.09
CA TRP A 76 -11.67 3.51 -19.81
C TRP A 76 -11.71 2.40 -20.86
N GLY A 77 -10.90 1.36 -20.69
CA GLY A 77 -10.82 0.19 -21.59
C GLY A 77 -11.86 -0.87 -21.22
N ARG A 78 -13.12 -0.67 -21.60
CA ARG A 78 -14.23 -1.56 -21.22
C ARG A 78 -14.11 -3.00 -21.74
N GLN A 79 -13.19 -3.27 -22.66
CA GLN A 79 -12.91 -4.60 -23.22
C GLN A 79 -11.59 -5.18 -22.71
N ILE A 80 -10.87 -4.48 -21.84
CA ILE A 80 -9.63 -4.95 -21.21
C ILE A 80 -10.00 -5.79 -19.99
N THR A 81 -9.93 -7.10 -20.13
CA THR A 81 -10.16 -8.05 -19.02
C THR A 81 -8.87 -8.40 -18.27
N GLY A 82 -7.73 -8.10 -18.89
CA GLY A 82 -6.39 -8.45 -18.38
C GLY A 82 -5.90 -9.82 -18.83
N HIS A 83 -6.69 -10.57 -19.62
CA HIS A 83 -6.25 -11.84 -20.19
C HIS A 83 -5.17 -11.58 -21.24
N GLY A 84 -3.96 -12.08 -21.01
CA GLY A 84 -2.77 -11.79 -21.83
C GLY A 84 -1.74 -10.91 -21.09
N LEU A 85 -2.04 -10.43 -19.87
CA LEU A 85 -1.04 -9.72 -19.06
C LEU A 85 0.18 -10.59 -18.72
N GLU A 86 0.05 -11.93 -18.74
CA GLU A 86 1.18 -12.83 -18.58
C GLU A 86 2.23 -12.70 -19.71
N LEU A 87 1.88 -12.16 -20.86
CA LEU A 87 2.84 -11.84 -21.93
C LEU A 87 3.87 -10.78 -21.50
N LEU A 88 3.51 -9.96 -20.51
CA LEU A 88 4.37 -8.92 -19.95
C LEU A 88 5.25 -9.42 -18.79
N LYS A 89 5.19 -10.71 -18.42
CA LYS A 89 5.79 -11.28 -17.20
C LYS A 89 7.30 -11.03 -17.05
N ASP A 90 8.02 -10.93 -18.15
CA ASP A 90 9.48 -10.78 -18.16
C ASP A 90 9.93 -9.32 -18.37
N LEU A 91 9.00 -8.41 -18.63
CA LEU A 91 9.29 -6.99 -18.79
C LEU A 91 9.66 -6.33 -17.45
N PRO A 92 10.40 -5.21 -17.48
CA PRO A 92 10.73 -4.45 -16.27
C PRO A 92 9.55 -3.64 -15.74
N LEU A 93 8.31 -4.05 -16.00
CA LEU A 93 7.09 -3.35 -15.62
C LEU A 93 6.95 -3.33 -14.09
N LYS A 94 6.92 -2.12 -13.51
CA LYS A 94 6.79 -1.88 -12.08
C LYS A 94 5.41 -1.40 -11.69
N ASP A 95 4.82 -0.55 -12.51
CA ASP A 95 3.56 0.12 -12.23
C ASP A 95 2.54 -0.20 -13.32
N LEU A 96 1.39 -0.74 -12.91
CA LEU A 96 0.26 -1.07 -13.77
C LEU A 96 -0.98 -0.34 -13.27
N PHE A 97 -1.55 0.54 -14.12
CA PHE A 97 -2.77 1.29 -13.83
C PHE A 97 -3.90 0.77 -14.70
N LEU A 98 -4.96 0.30 -14.07
CA LEU A 98 -6.17 -0.19 -14.73
C LEU A 98 -7.37 0.53 -14.12
N GLN A 99 -7.93 1.47 -14.87
CA GLN A 99 -9.06 2.26 -14.41
C GLN A 99 -10.24 2.09 -15.36
N ARG A 100 -11.42 1.81 -14.79
CA ARG A 100 -12.66 1.61 -15.56
C ARG A 100 -12.49 0.62 -16.71
N THR A 101 -11.80 -0.48 -16.40
CA THR A 101 -11.61 -1.62 -17.30
C THR A 101 -12.53 -2.77 -16.90
N ALA A 102 -12.62 -3.78 -17.77
CA ALA A 102 -13.30 -5.03 -17.45
C ALA A 102 -12.37 -6.05 -16.76
N LEU A 103 -11.28 -5.58 -16.11
CA LEU A 103 -10.36 -6.44 -15.37
C LEU A 103 -11.15 -7.38 -14.45
N ASP A 104 -10.88 -8.67 -14.57
CA ASP A 104 -11.45 -9.72 -13.74
C ASP A 104 -10.39 -10.42 -12.87
N ASN A 105 -10.82 -11.43 -12.10
CA ASN A 105 -9.92 -12.16 -11.21
C ASN A 105 -8.83 -12.93 -11.94
N GLU A 106 -9.10 -13.44 -13.14
CA GLU A 106 -8.11 -14.16 -13.94
C GLU A 106 -7.06 -13.19 -14.50
N GLY A 107 -7.49 -12.07 -15.08
CA GLY A 107 -6.59 -11.01 -15.54
C GLY A 107 -5.72 -10.46 -14.41
N LEU A 108 -6.32 -10.28 -13.22
CA LEU A 108 -5.57 -9.88 -12.03
C LEU A 108 -4.52 -10.95 -11.62
N ALA A 109 -4.86 -12.24 -11.69
CA ALA A 109 -3.92 -13.33 -11.42
C ALA A 109 -2.77 -13.36 -12.44
N GLN A 110 -3.04 -13.07 -13.72
CA GLN A 110 -2.02 -12.94 -14.76
C GLN A 110 -1.10 -11.73 -14.52
N ALA A 111 -1.68 -10.57 -14.15
CA ALA A 111 -0.90 -9.40 -13.75
C ALA A 111 0.07 -9.71 -12.60
N ALA A 112 -0.37 -10.52 -11.63
CA ALA A 112 0.47 -10.92 -10.50
C ALA A 112 1.67 -11.81 -10.91
N GLN A 113 1.71 -12.38 -12.10
CA GLN A 113 2.86 -13.13 -12.64
C GLN A 113 3.98 -12.22 -13.16
N ILE A 114 3.73 -10.94 -13.38
CA ILE A 114 4.73 -9.99 -13.86
C ILE A 114 5.82 -9.83 -12.80
N LYS A 115 7.03 -10.31 -13.08
CA LYS A 115 8.10 -10.53 -12.08
C LYS A 115 8.53 -9.26 -11.35
N LYS A 116 8.57 -8.13 -12.07
CA LYS A 116 9.05 -6.84 -11.55
C LYS A 116 7.94 -5.93 -11.03
N LEU A 117 6.67 -6.34 -11.15
CA LEU A 117 5.54 -5.53 -10.75
C LEU A 117 5.56 -5.25 -9.23
N GLU A 118 5.51 -3.99 -8.89
CA GLU A 118 5.52 -3.48 -7.53
C GLU A 118 4.16 -2.89 -7.13
N ASN A 119 3.46 -2.29 -8.11
CA ASN A 119 2.19 -1.61 -7.86
C ASN A 119 1.15 -1.97 -8.92
N ILE A 120 -0.06 -2.33 -8.48
CA ILE A 120 -1.26 -2.38 -9.32
C ILE A 120 -2.23 -1.33 -8.77
N TYR A 121 -2.65 -0.42 -9.64
CA TYR A 121 -3.66 0.59 -9.34
C TYR A 121 -4.95 0.19 -10.04
N ILE A 122 -5.97 -0.12 -9.26
CA ILE A 122 -7.28 -0.56 -9.75
C ILE A 122 -8.32 0.48 -9.34
N ALA A 123 -9.08 0.99 -10.29
CA ALA A 123 -10.20 1.87 -10.00
C ALA A 123 -11.38 1.50 -10.89
N ALA A 124 -12.57 1.38 -10.29
CA ALA A 124 -13.82 1.04 -10.98
C ALA A 124 -13.73 -0.20 -11.91
N CYS A 125 -12.98 -1.22 -11.49
CA CYS A 125 -12.87 -2.53 -12.15
C CYS A 125 -13.84 -3.51 -11.47
N HIS A 126 -15.12 -3.42 -11.77
CA HIS A 126 -16.22 -4.07 -11.03
C HIS A 126 -16.23 -5.61 -11.10
N GLN A 127 -15.42 -6.24 -11.95
CA GLN A 127 -15.31 -7.71 -12.04
C GLN A 127 -14.23 -8.29 -11.12
N VAL A 128 -13.40 -7.42 -10.51
CA VAL A 128 -12.46 -7.84 -9.46
C VAL A 128 -13.22 -8.07 -8.18
N THR A 129 -13.04 -9.25 -7.57
CA THR A 129 -13.67 -9.61 -6.30
C THR A 129 -12.64 -9.76 -5.18
N LEU A 130 -13.12 -9.80 -3.94
CA LEU A 130 -12.28 -10.11 -2.78
C LEU A 130 -11.52 -11.43 -2.97
N GLU A 131 -12.16 -12.46 -3.55
CA GLU A 131 -11.52 -13.74 -3.83
C GLU A 131 -10.30 -13.57 -4.74
N GLY A 132 -10.43 -12.80 -5.83
CA GLY A 132 -9.33 -12.49 -6.73
C GLY A 132 -8.17 -11.76 -6.03
N LEU A 133 -8.48 -10.79 -5.18
CA LEU A 133 -7.46 -10.08 -4.39
C LEU A 133 -6.75 -11.00 -3.40
N LEU A 134 -7.49 -11.88 -2.71
CA LEU A 134 -6.91 -12.86 -1.80
C LEU A 134 -6.04 -13.89 -2.52
N ALA A 135 -6.45 -14.31 -3.73
CA ALA A 135 -5.68 -15.25 -4.56
C ALA A 135 -4.29 -14.72 -4.93
N ILE A 136 -4.11 -13.41 -5.06
CA ILE A 136 -2.79 -12.80 -5.36
C ILE A 136 -2.04 -12.28 -4.12
N SER A 137 -2.59 -12.45 -2.93
CA SER A 137 -1.97 -11.98 -1.67
C SER A 137 -0.62 -12.62 -1.34
N TRP A 138 -0.21 -13.69 -2.06
CA TRP A 138 1.11 -14.32 -1.96
C TRP A 138 2.25 -13.39 -2.41
N ARG A 139 1.96 -12.35 -3.17
CA ARG A 139 2.90 -11.33 -3.63
C ARG A 139 3.13 -10.26 -2.57
N ASP A 140 3.93 -10.57 -1.54
CA ASP A 140 4.17 -9.70 -0.37
C ASP A 140 4.64 -8.27 -0.71
N LYS A 141 5.29 -8.09 -1.86
CA LYS A 141 5.80 -6.79 -2.31
C LYS A 141 4.83 -6.05 -3.23
N LEU A 142 3.80 -6.71 -3.73
CA LEU A 142 2.85 -6.10 -4.64
C LEU A 142 1.87 -5.23 -3.86
N ARG A 143 1.79 -3.96 -4.19
CA ARG A 143 0.79 -3.03 -3.69
C ARG A 143 -0.39 -3.00 -4.62
N ILE A 144 -1.58 -3.14 -4.08
CA ILE A 144 -2.82 -2.90 -4.80
C ILE A 144 -3.41 -1.65 -4.16
N SER A 145 -3.51 -0.58 -4.93
CA SER A 145 -4.04 0.68 -4.45
C SER A 145 -5.14 1.21 -5.34
N ASP A 146 -6.01 1.96 -4.73
CA ASP A 146 -7.04 2.74 -5.32
C ASP A 146 -6.46 4.09 -5.77
N THR A 147 -6.68 4.46 -7.02
CA THR A 147 -6.11 5.70 -7.59
C THR A 147 -7.02 6.89 -7.43
N ASP A 148 -8.31 6.70 -7.16
CA ASP A 148 -9.25 7.81 -7.18
C ASP A 148 -9.48 8.39 -5.79
N LYS A 149 -8.72 9.44 -5.49
CA LYS A 149 -9.00 10.32 -4.34
C LYS A 149 -10.29 11.13 -4.51
N HIS A 150 -10.94 11.08 -5.67
CA HIS A 150 -12.09 11.91 -6.02
C HIS A 150 -13.35 11.14 -6.40
N ASP A 151 -13.27 9.84 -6.66
CA ASP A 151 -14.43 9.00 -6.96
C ASP A 151 -14.66 8.00 -5.83
N ASP A 152 -15.89 7.93 -5.31
CA ASP A 152 -16.36 6.90 -4.38
C ASP A 152 -16.32 5.47 -4.98
N GLU A 153 -15.84 5.32 -6.23
CA GLU A 153 -15.82 4.11 -7.04
C GLU A 153 -14.51 3.31 -7.01
N GLY A 154 -13.51 3.69 -6.22
CA GLY A 154 -12.29 2.89 -6.06
C GLY A 154 -12.52 1.56 -5.33
N LEU A 155 -11.46 0.90 -4.84
CA LEU A 155 -11.59 -0.31 -4.01
C LEU A 155 -12.57 -0.09 -2.85
N ALA A 156 -12.68 1.16 -2.39
CA ALA A 156 -13.66 1.57 -1.39
C ALA A 156 -15.10 1.36 -1.83
N GLY A 157 -15.43 1.57 -3.10
CA GLY A 157 -16.76 1.36 -3.66
C GLY A 157 -17.04 -0.08 -4.10
N LEU A 158 -15.98 -0.88 -4.36
CA LEU A 158 -16.12 -2.27 -4.78
C LEU A 158 -16.41 -3.24 -3.64
N PHE A 159 -15.98 -2.90 -2.41
CA PHE A 159 -16.05 -3.81 -1.26
C PHE A 159 -16.77 -3.18 -0.08
N THR A 160 -17.53 -3.98 0.62
CA THR A 160 -18.04 -3.63 1.94
C THR A 160 -16.90 -3.41 2.93
N ALA A 161 -17.16 -2.68 4.01
CA ALA A 161 -16.18 -2.48 5.08
C ALA A 161 -15.68 -3.83 5.67
N ALA A 162 -16.57 -4.84 5.75
CA ALA A 162 -16.23 -6.18 6.23
C ALA A 162 -15.30 -6.93 5.27
N GLU A 163 -15.54 -6.85 3.97
CA GLU A 163 -14.68 -7.47 2.94
C GLU A 163 -13.30 -6.82 2.90
N ARG A 164 -13.25 -5.49 3.00
CA ARG A 164 -11.96 -4.77 3.11
C ARG A 164 -11.19 -5.20 4.34
N LYS A 165 -11.87 -5.27 5.49
CA LYS A 165 -11.23 -5.75 6.71
C LYS A 165 -10.68 -7.16 6.52
N ALA A 166 -11.44 -8.09 5.94
CA ALA A 166 -10.99 -9.46 5.68
C ALA A 166 -9.74 -9.51 4.78
N TYR A 167 -9.68 -8.67 3.76
CA TYR A 167 -8.51 -8.55 2.89
C TYR A 167 -7.26 -8.03 3.63
N GLU A 168 -7.40 -6.96 4.40
CA GLU A 168 -6.31 -6.40 5.20
C GLU A 168 -5.86 -7.39 6.29
N ASP A 169 -6.81 -8.07 6.94
CA ASP A 169 -6.53 -9.11 7.92
C ASP A 169 -5.66 -10.22 7.30
N ALA A 170 -6.07 -10.76 6.15
CA ALA A 170 -5.33 -11.84 5.48
C ALA A 170 -3.89 -11.42 5.14
N ARG A 171 -3.68 -10.20 4.64
CA ARG A 171 -2.35 -9.67 4.33
C ARG A 171 -1.52 -9.40 5.57
N THR A 172 -2.13 -8.86 6.60
CA THR A 172 -1.46 -8.52 7.86
C THR A 172 -1.08 -9.78 8.63
N TYR A 173 -1.99 -10.74 8.76
CA TYR A 173 -1.69 -12.02 9.42
C TYR A 173 -0.59 -12.81 8.69
N LYS A 174 -0.48 -12.68 7.37
CA LYS A 174 0.62 -13.25 6.61
C LYS A 174 1.96 -12.54 6.89
N ALA A 175 1.92 -11.23 7.13
CA ALA A 175 3.10 -10.44 7.49
C ALA A 175 3.57 -10.64 8.94
N MET A 176 2.71 -11.20 9.81
CA MET A 176 3.04 -11.57 11.19
C MET A 176 3.69 -12.95 11.24
N LYS A 177 5.01 -13.01 11.33
CA LYS A 177 5.78 -14.25 11.41
C LYS A 177 5.89 -14.74 12.87
N ASN A 178 6.02 -16.06 13.05
CA ASN A 178 6.35 -16.68 14.36
C ASN A 178 5.49 -16.15 15.53
N ARG A 179 4.19 -16.07 15.32
CA ARG A 179 3.26 -15.56 16.35
C ARG A 179 3.25 -16.42 17.61
N ILE A 180 3.28 -15.76 18.75
CA ILE A 180 3.17 -16.34 20.08
C ILE A 180 1.83 -15.88 20.68
N SER A 181 1.06 -16.79 21.30
CA SER A 181 -0.14 -16.42 22.03
C SER A 181 0.16 -15.43 23.14
N LEU A 182 -0.72 -14.47 23.36
CA LEU A 182 -0.61 -13.51 24.49
C LEU A 182 -0.62 -14.21 25.83
N ASP A 183 -1.22 -15.41 25.94
CA ASP A 183 -1.24 -16.21 27.19
C ASP A 183 0.12 -16.84 27.50
N SER A 184 1.08 -16.77 26.59
CA SER A 184 2.42 -17.30 26.82
C SER A 184 3.11 -16.61 28.00
N PRO A 185 3.70 -17.34 28.94
CA PRO A 185 4.35 -16.75 30.13
C PRO A 185 5.42 -15.71 29.80
N GLU A 186 6.12 -15.88 28.66
CA GLU A 186 7.17 -14.96 28.23
C GLU A 186 6.64 -13.60 27.76
N LEU A 187 5.37 -13.51 27.37
CA LEU A 187 4.74 -12.27 26.91
C LEU A 187 4.03 -11.51 28.02
N GLN A 188 3.74 -12.12 29.18
CA GLN A 188 2.96 -11.48 30.25
C GLN A 188 3.56 -10.14 30.70
N ALA A 189 4.87 -10.11 30.97
CA ALA A 189 5.53 -8.88 31.40
C ALA A 189 5.61 -7.79 30.31
N PRO A 190 6.02 -8.09 29.06
CA PRO A 190 5.98 -7.09 27.99
C PRO A 190 4.57 -6.64 27.63
N VAL A 191 3.55 -7.53 27.67
CA VAL A 191 2.13 -7.16 27.45
C VAL A 191 1.65 -6.18 28.53
N HIS A 192 1.89 -6.50 29.79
CA HIS A 192 1.51 -5.63 30.91
C HIS A 192 2.16 -4.24 30.77
N ALA A 193 3.46 -4.19 30.46
CA ALA A 193 4.18 -2.92 30.30
C ALA A 193 3.64 -2.08 29.11
N LEU A 194 3.21 -2.72 28.02
CA LEU A 194 2.59 -2.01 26.90
C LEU A 194 1.20 -1.48 27.26
N GLN A 195 0.40 -2.26 27.97
CA GLN A 195 -0.91 -1.81 28.46
C GLN A 195 -0.77 -0.61 29.39
N GLU A 196 0.18 -0.66 30.34
CA GLU A 196 0.48 0.51 31.19
C GLU A 196 0.91 1.75 30.38
N PHE A 197 1.70 1.54 29.30
CA PHE A 197 2.05 2.64 28.40
C PHE A 197 0.79 3.24 27.73
N PHE A 198 -0.12 2.41 27.22
CA PHE A 198 -1.37 2.90 26.63
C PHE A 198 -2.23 3.65 27.63
N ASP A 199 -2.35 3.15 28.85
CA ASP A 199 -3.11 3.79 29.91
C ASP A 199 -2.51 5.15 30.31
N ASP A 200 -1.18 5.20 30.45
CA ASP A 200 -0.46 6.44 30.76
C ASP A 200 -0.62 7.46 29.62
N MET A 201 -0.52 7.04 28.35
CA MET A 201 -0.72 7.90 27.17
C MET A 201 -2.15 8.43 27.09
N ASN A 202 -3.17 7.58 27.27
CA ASN A 202 -4.57 8.00 27.25
C ASN A 202 -4.87 8.97 28.41
N ARG A 203 -4.24 8.79 29.57
CA ARG A 203 -4.36 9.69 30.71
C ARG A 203 -3.71 11.03 30.40
N TRP A 204 -2.52 11.01 29.81
CA TRP A 204 -1.83 12.21 29.40
C TRP A 204 -2.60 12.97 28.30
N GLU A 205 -3.15 12.31 27.29
CA GLU A 205 -3.92 12.97 26.24
C GLU A 205 -5.15 13.69 26.77
N ARG A 206 -5.91 13.08 27.69
CA ARG A 206 -7.04 13.74 28.36
C ARG A 206 -6.60 14.97 29.16
N MET A 207 -5.44 14.91 29.79
CA MET A 207 -4.89 16.07 30.54
C MET A 207 -4.40 17.14 29.57
N ALA A 208 -3.74 16.75 28.46
CA ALA A 208 -3.22 17.66 27.44
C ALA A 208 -4.34 18.42 26.71
N GLU A 209 -5.51 17.83 26.55
CA GLU A 209 -6.70 18.49 26.02
C GLU A 209 -7.07 19.74 26.84
N GLN A 210 -6.84 19.70 28.16
CA GLN A 210 -7.11 20.81 29.05
C GLN A 210 -5.94 21.79 29.21
N LYS A 211 -4.70 21.26 29.29
CA LYS A 211 -3.50 22.05 29.57
C LYS A 211 -2.79 22.58 28.31
N GLY A 212 -3.11 22.05 27.12
CA GLY A 212 -2.42 22.41 25.91
C GLY A 212 -0.89 22.19 26.00
N ARG A 213 -0.10 23.17 25.59
CA ARG A 213 1.38 23.10 25.64
C ARG A 213 1.94 22.99 27.07
N GLY A 214 1.15 23.29 28.09
CA GLY A 214 1.53 23.09 29.50
C GLY A 214 1.71 21.62 29.90
N SER A 215 1.33 20.67 29.06
CA SER A 215 1.51 19.23 29.24
C SER A 215 2.86 18.68 28.77
N GLN A 216 3.80 19.53 28.33
CA GLN A 216 5.10 19.10 27.80
C GLN A 216 5.93 18.34 28.85
N ALA A 217 6.07 18.86 30.05
CA ALA A 217 6.84 18.21 31.12
C ALA A 217 6.27 16.83 31.48
N ASP A 218 4.94 16.72 31.49
CA ASP A 218 4.24 15.46 31.82
C ASP A 218 4.53 14.36 30.75
N ILE A 219 4.58 14.71 29.45
CA ILE A 219 4.90 13.73 28.38
C ILE A 219 6.39 13.38 28.37
N ASP A 220 7.26 14.33 28.68
CA ASP A 220 8.71 14.08 28.77
C ASP A 220 8.99 13.07 29.90
N GLU A 221 8.35 13.21 31.05
CA GLU A 221 8.46 12.28 32.20
C GLU A 221 7.88 10.89 31.81
N LEU A 222 6.72 10.84 31.15
CA LEU A 222 6.12 9.59 30.71
C LEU A 222 7.07 8.82 29.77
N PHE A 223 7.65 9.52 28.77
CA PHE A 223 8.58 8.89 27.83
C PHE A 223 9.86 8.43 28.52
N ALA A 224 10.42 9.21 29.43
CA ALA A 224 11.58 8.80 30.21
C ALA A 224 11.33 7.52 31.02
N ARG A 225 10.09 7.29 31.47
CA ARG A 225 9.70 6.12 32.25
C ARG A 225 9.33 4.90 31.40
N ARG A 226 8.72 5.09 30.23
CA ARG A 226 8.07 4.04 29.41
C ARG A 226 8.73 3.72 28.09
N VAL A 227 9.60 4.61 27.57
CA VAL A 227 10.21 4.49 26.25
C VAL A 227 11.72 4.37 26.38
N SER A 228 12.32 3.41 25.66
CA SER A 228 13.73 3.04 25.82
C SER A 228 14.73 3.97 25.11
N TRP A 229 14.26 4.89 24.29
CA TRP A 229 15.08 5.84 23.54
C TRP A 229 14.67 7.28 23.78
N SER A 230 15.61 8.19 23.52
CA SER A 230 15.29 9.62 23.42
C SER A 230 14.21 9.84 22.34
N PRO A 231 13.24 10.72 22.59
CA PRO A 231 12.19 11.04 21.65
C PRO A 231 12.71 11.43 20.28
N ARG A 232 12.07 10.95 19.21
CA ARG A 232 12.43 11.19 17.80
C ARG A 232 11.43 12.16 17.16
N PRO A 233 11.81 12.79 16.00
CA PRO A 233 10.85 13.53 15.20
C PRO A 233 9.61 12.69 14.92
N GLY A 234 8.42 13.26 15.10
CA GLY A 234 7.14 12.58 14.98
C GLY A 234 6.62 11.92 16.27
N TRP A 235 7.44 11.85 17.33
CA TRP A 235 6.99 11.41 18.65
C TRP A 235 6.47 12.61 19.48
N ARG A 236 5.50 12.37 20.38
CA ARG A 236 4.81 13.41 21.12
C ARG A 236 5.70 14.38 21.92
N PRO A 237 6.79 13.95 22.56
CA PRO A 237 7.70 14.91 23.21
C PRO A 237 8.36 15.91 22.25
N VAL A 238 8.56 15.53 20.97
CA VAL A 238 9.15 16.40 19.95
C VAL A 238 8.08 17.17 19.17
N HIS A 239 6.95 16.52 18.88
CA HIS A 239 5.79 17.10 18.19
C HIS A 239 4.56 16.96 19.07
N LEU A 240 4.41 17.89 19.99
CA LEU A 240 3.32 17.88 20.97
C LEU A 240 1.97 17.85 20.25
N SER A 241 1.28 16.73 20.34
CA SER A 241 -0.04 16.51 19.77
C SER A 241 -0.83 15.53 20.62
N TRP A 242 -2.14 15.70 20.67
CA TRP A 242 -3.05 14.82 21.38
C TRP A 242 -4.34 14.63 20.61
N ARG A 243 -5.06 13.56 20.91
CA ARG A 243 -6.36 13.27 20.33
C ARG A 243 -7.42 13.32 21.42
N SER A 244 -8.52 14.03 21.15
CA SER A 244 -9.68 14.01 22.04
C SER A 244 -10.18 12.59 22.27
N GLY A 245 -10.40 12.23 23.54
CA GLY A 245 -10.81 10.88 23.93
C GLY A 245 -9.68 9.85 24.07
N GLY A 246 -8.47 10.16 23.63
CA GLY A 246 -7.29 9.28 23.72
C GLY A 246 -7.05 8.45 22.44
N THR A 247 -5.78 8.31 22.07
CA THR A 247 -5.35 7.59 20.87
C THR A 247 -5.43 6.08 21.04
N TYR A 248 -5.18 5.58 22.26
CA TYR A 248 -4.99 4.15 22.55
C TYR A 248 -6.21 3.49 23.24
N THR A 249 -7.40 4.10 23.17
CA THR A 249 -8.61 3.61 23.85
C THR A 249 -9.13 2.31 23.23
N ASP A 250 -9.01 2.14 21.90
CA ASP A 250 -9.60 1.02 21.15
C ASP A 250 -8.54 0.04 20.63
N TYR A 251 -7.36 -0.01 21.28
CA TYR A 251 -6.31 -0.95 20.91
C TYR A 251 -6.55 -2.32 21.53
N HIS A 252 -6.55 -3.36 20.69
CA HIS A 252 -6.65 -4.73 21.12
C HIS A 252 -5.37 -5.47 20.77
N LEU A 253 -4.66 -5.99 21.78
CA LEU A 253 -3.49 -6.83 21.55
C LEU A 253 -3.94 -8.19 21.01
N VAL A 254 -3.26 -8.70 19.99
CA VAL A 254 -3.67 -9.94 19.29
C VAL A 254 -2.64 -11.05 19.37
N SER A 255 -1.36 -10.73 19.39
CA SER A 255 -0.27 -11.74 19.49
C SER A 255 1.07 -11.08 19.76
N GLY A 256 2.10 -11.87 19.96
CA GLY A 256 3.49 -11.41 20.01
C GLY A 256 4.42 -12.20 19.10
N GLU A 257 5.63 -11.70 18.93
CA GLU A 257 6.73 -12.36 18.21
C GLU A 257 8.04 -12.13 18.96
N ARG A 258 8.79 -13.20 19.18
CA ARG A 258 10.11 -13.09 19.82
C ARG A 258 11.13 -12.61 18.78
N VAL A 259 11.81 -11.51 19.06
CA VAL A 259 12.97 -11.01 18.31
C VAL A 259 14.26 -11.52 18.95
N THR A 260 14.38 -11.36 20.29
CA THR A 260 15.47 -11.88 21.12
C THR A 260 14.90 -12.23 22.49
N LYS A 261 15.74 -12.73 23.42
CA LYS A 261 15.32 -12.96 24.82
C LYS A 261 14.88 -11.68 25.54
N SER A 262 15.34 -10.50 25.09
CA SER A 262 15.05 -9.21 25.70
C SER A 262 14.25 -8.29 24.75
N LYS A 263 13.70 -8.80 23.65
CA LYS A 263 12.91 -8.02 22.68
C LYS A 263 11.77 -8.83 22.09
N PHE A 264 10.58 -8.24 22.10
CA PHE A 264 9.39 -8.82 21.50
C PHE A 264 8.64 -7.74 20.69
N TRP A 265 8.12 -8.12 19.52
CA TRP A 265 7.04 -7.39 18.91
C TRP A 265 5.72 -7.80 19.55
N LEU A 266 4.90 -6.84 19.92
CA LEU A 266 3.50 -7.04 20.31
C LEU A 266 2.62 -6.43 19.23
N TYR A 267 1.71 -7.22 18.71
CA TYR A 267 0.79 -6.84 17.66
C TYR A 267 -0.54 -6.39 18.24
N ALA A 268 -1.08 -5.29 17.73
CA ALA A 268 -2.33 -4.70 18.15
C ALA A 268 -3.21 -4.33 16.97
N GLU A 269 -4.51 -4.39 17.16
CA GLU A 269 -5.55 -3.92 16.23
C GLU A 269 -6.23 -2.67 16.78
N GLN A 270 -6.57 -1.73 15.88
CA GLN A 270 -7.46 -0.61 16.15
C GLN A 270 -8.35 -0.38 14.92
N GLY A 271 -9.61 -0.81 15.01
CA GLY A 271 -10.53 -0.79 13.89
C GLY A 271 -10.03 -1.66 12.73
N ILE A 272 -9.74 -1.05 11.59
CA ILE A 272 -9.18 -1.72 10.40
C ILE A 272 -7.65 -1.65 10.32
N PHE A 273 -7.01 -0.98 11.29
CA PHE A 273 -5.58 -0.75 11.28
C PHE A 273 -4.86 -1.72 12.20
N TYR A 274 -3.65 -2.10 11.80
CA TYR A 274 -2.77 -2.97 12.56
C TYR A 274 -1.51 -2.23 12.95
N TYR A 275 -1.11 -2.45 14.19
CA TYR A 275 0.08 -1.86 14.77
C TYR A 275 0.95 -2.94 15.38
N ARG A 276 2.24 -2.67 15.51
CA ARG A 276 3.13 -3.44 16.36
C ARG A 276 4.05 -2.53 17.14
N TYR A 277 4.29 -2.95 18.37
CA TYR A 277 5.16 -2.25 19.31
C TYR A 277 6.34 -3.14 19.67
N LEU A 278 7.56 -2.64 19.46
CA LEU A 278 8.76 -3.35 19.90
C LEU A 278 8.94 -3.07 21.40
N MET A 279 8.82 -4.10 22.19
CA MET A 279 9.13 -4.06 23.62
C MET A 279 10.57 -4.49 23.84
N ARG A 280 11.28 -3.75 24.66
CA ARG A 280 12.68 -4.02 25.02
C ARG A 280 12.87 -4.04 26.51
N LEU A 281 13.61 -5.05 27.00
CA LEU A 281 14.02 -5.13 28.40
C LEU A 281 15.26 -4.27 28.62
N VAL A 282 15.15 -3.23 29.45
CA VAL A 282 16.22 -2.29 29.81
C VAL A 282 16.28 -2.22 31.34
N ASP A 283 17.42 -2.57 31.91
CA ASP A 283 17.65 -2.57 33.39
C ASP A 283 16.54 -3.26 34.18
N GLY A 284 16.06 -4.40 33.68
CA GLY A 284 15.02 -5.21 34.30
C GLY A 284 13.58 -4.72 34.09
N LYS A 285 13.37 -3.64 33.29
CA LYS A 285 12.06 -3.10 32.97
C LYS A 285 11.74 -3.22 31.49
N TRP A 286 10.52 -3.63 31.15
CA TRP A 286 10.05 -3.61 29.75
C TRP A 286 9.63 -2.20 29.37
N MET A 287 10.16 -1.71 28.25
CA MET A 287 9.92 -0.38 27.72
C MET A 287 9.57 -0.45 26.24
N VAL A 288 8.80 0.50 25.74
CA VAL A 288 8.51 0.63 24.31
C VAL A 288 9.76 1.12 23.58
N ASP A 289 10.24 0.38 22.59
CA ASP A 289 11.45 0.68 21.82
C ASP A 289 11.13 1.26 20.42
N ASN A 290 10.00 0.85 19.83
CA ASN A 290 9.59 1.28 18.50
C ASN A 290 8.09 1.02 18.31
N ALA A 291 7.47 1.76 17.39
CA ALA A 291 6.12 1.51 16.94
C ALA A 291 6.04 1.53 15.42
N GLN A 292 5.25 0.64 14.86
CA GLN A 292 5.01 0.54 13.43
C GLN A 292 3.52 0.25 13.17
N TRP A 293 3.02 0.74 12.07
CA TRP A 293 1.70 0.40 11.55
C TRP A 293 1.83 -0.44 10.28
N CYS A 294 0.84 -1.28 10.05
CA CYS A 294 0.79 -2.13 8.85
C CYS A 294 -0.19 -1.52 7.84
N ARG A 295 0.27 -1.36 6.63
CA ARG A 295 -0.58 -1.05 5.49
C ARG A 295 -0.24 -2.01 4.37
N GLU A 296 -1.25 -2.68 3.84
CA GLU A 296 -1.10 -3.63 2.73
C GLU A 296 0.00 -4.70 2.98
N GLY A 297 0.04 -5.24 4.20
CA GLY A 297 1.03 -6.23 4.61
C GLY A 297 2.45 -5.72 4.83
N ARG A 298 2.67 -4.41 4.81
CA ARG A 298 4.00 -3.79 5.05
C ARG A 298 4.00 -2.98 6.35
N TRP A 299 5.06 -3.17 7.12
CA TRP A 299 5.27 -2.43 8.35
C TRP A 299 6.05 -1.14 8.09
N SER A 300 5.51 -0.02 8.49
CA SER A 300 6.11 1.30 8.39
C SER A 300 6.17 1.97 9.76
N PHE A 301 7.20 2.78 9.98
CA PHE A 301 7.33 3.54 11.24
C PHE A 301 6.10 4.42 11.48
N CYS A 302 5.64 4.45 12.72
CA CYS A 302 4.65 5.41 13.20
C CYS A 302 5.16 6.13 14.46
N GLY A 303 4.60 7.31 14.73
CA GLY A 303 4.87 8.04 15.96
C GLY A 303 4.30 7.34 17.21
N LEU A 304 4.86 7.64 18.37
CA LEU A 304 4.36 7.28 19.70
C LEU A 304 3.69 8.49 20.35
#